data_d2f4387760921de9a5996e641df16502
#
_entry.id   d2f4387760921de9a5996e641df16502
#
_cell.length_a   1.000
_cell.length_b   1.000
_cell.length_c   1.000
_cell.angle_alpha   90.00
_cell.angle_beta   90.00
_cell.angle_gamma   90.00
#
_symmetry.space_group_name_H-M   'P 1'
#
loop_
_entity.id
_entity.type
_entity.pdbx_description
1 polymer ?
#
loop_
_entity_poly.entity_id
_entity_poly.type
_entity_poly.pdbx_seq_one_letter_code
_entity_poly.pdbx_strand_id
1 'polypeptide(L)'
;LLDTATLSSAASLDLSSVSPDVISPGDLPGSVAFGINPRNASAPALPTTFSYDSTNFLGSFSGTIEHTGSVFFNADAVEVGNFTIGFDGNRAGTLGGAASGFFVESTTGIAAILFDIENPSNLVATDSSLTIDANLLVSPEFGQFLVDQALAATNLQGADVGDARVAAVPEPTGLALLALGGLAVLRRR
;
A
#
# COMPACT_ATOMS: atom_id res chain seq x y z
N LEU A 1 4.76 1.89 2.60
CA LEU A 1 5.59 1.53 3.75
C LEU A 1 4.76 0.78 4.77
N LEU A 2 5.37 -0.17 5.45
CA LEU A 2 4.79 -0.91 6.58
C LEU A 2 5.75 -0.74 7.76
N ASP A 3 5.26 -0.17 8.86
CA ASP A 3 6.04 -0.02 10.11
C ASP A 3 6.01 -1.33 10.91
N THR A 4 7.10 -2.09 10.79
CA THR A 4 7.21 -3.39 11.46
C THR A 4 7.57 -3.26 12.94
N ALA A 5 8.15 -2.12 13.36
CA ALA A 5 8.45 -1.88 14.76
C ALA A 5 7.15 -1.62 15.56
N THR A 6 6.23 -0.83 15.01
CA THR A 6 4.93 -0.61 15.62
C THR A 6 4.06 -1.87 15.58
N LEU A 7 4.08 -2.66 14.50
CA LEU A 7 3.40 -3.95 14.44
C LEU A 7 3.89 -4.93 15.51
N SER A 8 5.20 -4.99 15.76
CA SER A 8 5.76 -5.80 16.85
C SER A 8 5.23 -5.36 18.21
N SER A 9 5.29 -4.06 18.51
CA SER A 9 4.91 -3.55 19.82
C SER A 9 3.40 -3.53 20.08
N ALA A 10 2.59 -3.24 19.06
CA ALA A 10 1.14 -3.09 19.20
C ALA A 10 0.36 -4.39 18.94
N ALA A 11 0.84 -5.23 18.02
CA ALA A 11 0.13 -6.43 17.56
C ALA A 11 0.89 -7.73 17.79
N SER A 12 2.05 -7.71 18.47
CA SER A 12 2.91 -8.89 18.70
C SER A 12 3.28 -9.61 17.39
N LEU A 13 3.46 -8.84 16.31
CA LEU A 13 3.90 -9.34 15.01
C LEU A 13 5.38 -9.00 14.82
N ASP A 14 6.25 -9.90 15.26
CA ASP A 14 7.69 -9.75 15.14
C ASP A 14 8.15 -10.14 13.73
N LEU A 15 8.72 -9.19 13.00
CA LEU A 15 9.22 -9.43 11.64
C LEU A 15 10.31 -10.51 11.66
N SER A 16 10.12 -11.57 10.88
CA SER A 16 11.07 -12.68 10.73
C SER A 16 11.87 -12.57 9.44
N SER A 17 11.19 -12.41 8.33
CA SER A 17 11.81 -12.33 7.00
C SER A 17 10.94 -11.55 6.01
N VAL A 18 11.51 -11.24 4.84
CA VAL A 18 10.81 -10.58 3.73
C VAL A 18 11.14 -11.30 2.43
N SER A 19 10.22 -11.28 1.46
CA SER A 19 10.50 -11.78 0.12
C SER A 19 11.47 -10.85 -0.64
N PRO A 20 12.14 -11.33 -1.69
CA PRO A 20 13.12 -10.53 -2.45
C PRO A 20 12.55 -9.26 -3.10
N ASP A 21 11.24 -9.21 -3.32
CA ASP A 21 10.57 -8.06 -3.95
C ASP A 21 10.30 -6.91 -2.96
N VAL A 22 10.50 -7.15 -1.68
CA VAL A 22 10.31 -6.16 -0.61
C VAL A 22 11.57 -5.34 -0.43
N ILE A 23 11.42 -4.03 -0.35
CA ILE A 23 12.51 -3.08 -0.08
C ILE A 23 12.72 -3.01 1.43
N SER A 24 13.86 -3.53 1.90
CA SER A 24 14.23 -3.53 3.32
C SER A 24 15.67 -3.08 3.49
N PRO A 25 15.94 -2.06 4.35
CA PRO A 25 14.95 -1.26 5.07
C PRO A 25 14.14 -0.34 4.16
N GLY A 26 12.96 0.10 4.63
CA GLY A 26 12.20 1.19 4.02
C GLY A 26 12.78 2.56 4.39
N ASP A 27 12.13 3.64 3.92
CA ASP A 27 12.58 5.02 4.16
C ASP A 27 12.43 5.47 5.61
N LEU A 28 11.51 4.85 6.36
CA LEU A 28 11.32 5.13 7.79
C LEU A 28 12.06 4.08 8.64
N PRO A 29 12.63 4.46 9.79
CA PRO A 29 13.27 3.51 10.69
C PRO A 29 12.30 2.39 11.11
N GLY A 30 12.74 1.14 11.01
CA GLY A 30 11.92 -0.02 11.39
C GLY A 30 10.79 -0.34 10.39
N SER A 31 10.86 0.17 9.18
CA SER A 31 9.87 -0.09 8.14
C SER A 31 10.42 -0.92 6.99
N VAL A 32 9.49 -1.48 6.21
CA VAL A 32 9.73 -2.06 4.89
C VAL A 32 8.83 -1.39 3.85
N ALA A 33 9.25 -1.41 2.58
CA ALA A 33 8.52 -0.79 1.49
C ALA A 33 8.22 -1.79 0.38
N PHE A 34 7.20 -1.50 -0.40
CA PHE A 34 6.74 -2.31 -1.52
C PHE A 34 6.70 -1.44 -2.77
N GLY A 35 7.27 -1.94 -3.86
CA GLY A 35 7.17 -1.29 -5.16
C GLY A 35 5.73 -1.32 -5.67
N ILE A 36 5.27 -0.23 -6.28
CA ILE A 36 3.98 -0.20 -6.97
C ILE A 36 4.12 -0.98 -8.27
N ASN A 37 3.25 -1.96 -8.49
CA ASN A 37 3.24 -2.72 -9.72
C ASN A 37 2.88 -1.82 -10.91
N PRO A 38 3.57 -1.95 -12.05
CA PRO A 38 3.27 -1.15 -13.23
C PRO A 38 1.90 -1.50 -13.81
N ARG A 39 1.31 -0.58 -14.58
CA ARG A 39 0.00 -0.77 -15.25
C ARG A 39 -0.01 -1.92 -16.25
N ASN A 40 1.13 -2.33 -16.76
CA ASN A 40 1.30 -3.45 -17.69
C ASN A 40 1.90 -4.70 -17.01
N ALA A 41 1.84 -4.78 -15.69
CA ALA A 41 2.25 -6.00 -14.98
C ALA A 41 1.46 -7.20 -15.51
N SER A 42 2.13 -8.36 -15.53
CA SER A 42 1.53 -9.62 -15.96
C SER A 42 1.62 -10.65 -14.84
N ALA A 43 0.72 -11.63 -14.89
CA ALA A 43 0.66 -12.68 -13.88
C ALA A 43 2.05 -13.28 -13.55
N PRO A 44 2.34 -13.55 -12.28
CA PRO A 44 1.42 -13.53 -11.14
C PRO A 44 1.15 -12.14 -10.54
N ALA A 45 1.93 -11.09 -10.89
CA ALA A 45 1.72 -9.74 -10.40
C ALA A 45 0.45 -9.13 -11.00
N LEU A 46 -0.36 -8.47 -10.15
CA LEU A 46 -1.54 -7.73 -10.59
C LEU A 46 -1.12 -6.34 -11.08
N PRO A 47 -1.71 -5.83 -12.17
CA PRO A 47 -1.43 -4.48 -12.66
C PRO A 47 -2.13 -3.42 -11.81
N THR A 48 -1.44 -2.35 -11.47
CA THR A 48 -2.06 -1.16 -10.88
C THR A 48 -3.02 -0.52 -11.89
N THR A 49 -4.26 -0.29 -11.47
CA THR A 49 -5.31 0.34 -12.28
C THR A 49 -5.68 1.73 -11.78
N PHE A 50 -5.16 2.15 -10.63
CA PHE A 50 -5.48 3.41 -9.96
C PHE A 50 -5.30 4.61 -10.90
N SER A 51 -6.33 5.47 -10.95
CA SER A 51 -6.32 6.69 -11.75
C SER A 51 -7.08 7.79 -11.02
N TYR A 52 -6.75 9.03 -11.29
CA TYR A 52 -7.38 10.22 -10.70
C TYR A 52 -7.21 11.43 -11.60
N ASP A 53 -8.07 12.44 -11.39
CA ASP A 53 -7.92 13.79 -11.92
C ASP A 53 -7.30 14.67 -10.82
N SER A 54 -6.16 15.27 -11.09
CA SER A 54 -5.43 16.11 -10.14
C SER A 54 -6.21 17.33 -9.66
N THR A 55 -7.15 17.80 -10.46
CA THR A 55 -8.02 18.96 -10.13
C THR A 55 -9.20 18.58 -9.25
N ASN A 56 -9.55 17.30 -9.18
CA ASN A 56 -10.68 16.77 -8.39
C ASN A 56 -10.37 15.36 -7.85
N PHE A 57 -9.28 15.22 -7.11
CA PHE A 57 -8.83 13.91 -6.63
C PHE A 57 -9.94 13.11 -5.95
N LEU A 58 -10.58 13.68 -4.92
CA LEU A 58 -11.59 12.98 -4.11
C LEU A 58 -12.86 12.60 -4.88
N GLY A 59 -13.14 13.24 -6.01
CA GLY A 59 -14.33 12.96 -6.83
C GLY A 59 -14.05 12.07 -8.05
N SER A 60 -12.78 11.75 -8.33
CA SER A 60 -12.40 11.10 -9.58
C SER A 60 -11.55 9.86 -9.46
N PHE A 61 -10.96 9.58 -8.29
CA PHE A 61 -10.11 8.40 -8.15
C PHE A 61 -10.90 7.10 -8.36
N SER A 62 -10.25 6.11 -8.96
CA SER A 62 -10.81 4.79 -9.23
C SER A 62 -9.71 3.75 -9.38
N GLY A 63 -10.08 2.46 -9.31
CA GLY A 63 -9.14 1.36 -9.44
C GLY A 63 -8.34 1.10 -8.16
N THR A 64 -7.25 0.34 -8.30
CA THR A 64 -6.41 -0.16 -7.20
C THR A 64 -4.94 0.11 -7.44
N ILE A 65 -4.18 0.24 -6.35
CA ILE A 65 -2.71 0.24 -6.38
C ILE A 65 -2.26 -1.14 -5.92
N GLU A 66 -1.48 -1.82 -6.75
CA GLU A 66 -1.06 -3.19 -6.52
C GLU A 66 0.44 -3.25 -6.19
N HIS A 67 0.78 -4.18 -5.30
CA HIS A 67 2.14 -4.42 -4.86
C HIS A 67 2.45 -5.92 -4.92
N THR A 68 3.70 -6.26 -5.18
CA THR A 68 4.19 -7.62 -5.09
C THR A 68 5.18 -7.74 -3.94
N GLY A 69 5.17 -8.88 -3.26
CA GLY A 69 6.07 -9.20 -2.16
C GLY A 69 5.34 -9.53 -0.88
N SER A 70 6.00 -10.29 -0.02
CA SER A 70 5.47 -10.78 1.26
C SER A 70 6.40 -10.41 2.41
N VAL A 71 5.81 -10.21 3.57
CA VAL A 71 6.48 -10.15 4.86
C VAL A 71 6.02 -11.31 5.73
N PHE A 72 6.93 -11.83 6.53
CA PHE A 72 6.71 -12.98 7.39
C PHE A 72 6.97 -12.57 8.83
N PHE A 73 6.08 -12.95 9.72
CA PHE A 73 6.15 -12.63 11.15
C PHE A 73 6.17 -13.90 11.99
N ASN A 74 6.66 -13.79 13.22
CA ASN A 74 6.61 -14.81 14.27
C ASN A 74 7.23 -16.14 13.81
N ALA A 75 8.51 -16.10 13.40
CA ALA A 75 9.23 -17.23 12.83
C ALA A 75 8.51 -17.85 11.62
N ASP A 76 8.04 -16.98 10.72
CA ASP A 76 7.35 -17.30 9.47
C ASP A 76 5.98 -17.98 9.64
N ALA A 77 5.42 -17.92 10.84
CA ALA A 77 4.08 -18.49 11.12
C ALA A 77 2.94 -17.65 10.51
N VAL A 78 3.19 -16.35 10.26
CA VAL A 78 2.22 -15.40 9.70
C VAL A 78 2.81 -14.79 8.45
N GLU A 79 2.20 -15.03 7.31
CA GLU A 79 2.54 -14.39 6.04
C GLU A 79 1.44 -13.41 5.64
N VAL A 80 1.83 -12.20 5.21
CA VAL A 80 0.96 -11.24 4.52
C VAL A 80 1.72 -10.65 3.35
N GLY A 81 1.02 -10.35 2.27
CA GLY A 81 1.70 -9.83 1.08
C GLY A 81 0.81 -9.65 -0.13
N ASN A 82 1.44 -9.29 -1.26
CA ASN A 82 0.78 -8.92 -2.50
C ASN A 82 -0.37 -7.96 -2.22
N PHE A 83 0.01 -6.79 -1.67
CA PHE A 83 -0.98 -5.85 -1.15
C PHE A 83 -1.72 -5.12 -2.26
N THR A 84 -3.03 -5.06 -2.09
CA THR A 84 -3.94 -4.20 -2.85
C THR A 84 -4.36 -3.03 -1.98
N ILE A 85 -4.12 -1.79 -2.42
CA ILE A 85 -4.75 -0.61 -1.84
C ILE A 85 -6.00 -0.31 -2.67
N GLY A 86 -7.16 -0.42 -2.03
CA GLY A 86 -8.46 -0.20 -2.63
C GLY A 86 -9.27 0.86 -1.87
N PHE A 87 -10.49 1.12 -2.34
CA PHE A 87 -11.42 2.03 -1.70
C PHE A 87 -12.81 1.39 -1.59
N ASP A 88 -13.41 1.48 -0.40
CA ASP A 88 -14.80 1.14 -0.15
C ASP A 88 -15.46 2.29 0.64
N GLY A 89 -16.43 2.94 0.02
CA GLY A 89 -17.17 4.05 0.64
C GLY A 89 -17.90 3.67 1.94
N ASN A 90 -18.22 2.38 2.15
CA ASN A 90 -18.84 1.91 3.39
C ASN A 90 -17.85 1.89 4.57
N ARG A 91 -16.56 1.91 4.31
CA ARG A 91 -15.51 1.99 5.34
C ARG A 91 -15.24 3.44 5.76
N ALA A 92 -15.54 4.40 4.89
CA ALA A 92 -15.33 5.82 5.17
C ALA A 92 -16.13 6.27 6.40
N GLY A 93 -15.46 6.98 7.32
CA GLY A 93 -16.07 7.45 8.57
C GLY A 93 -16.28 6.37 9.63
N THR A 94 -15.89 5.12 9.38
CA THR A 94 -15.83 4.08 10.43
C THR A 94 -14.66 4.33 11.38
N LEU A 95 -14.44 3.44 12.35
CA LEU A 95 -13.39 3.59 13.38
C LEU A 95 -13.44 4.94 14.11
N GLY A 96 -14.66 5.37 14.50
CA GLY A 96 -14.86 6.64 15.19
C GLY A 96 -14.71 7.89 14.32
N GLY A 97 -14.80 7.74 12.99
CA GLY A 97 -14.62 8.82 12.01
C GLY A 97 -13.21 8.91 11.41
N ALA A 98 -12.30 8.05 11.85
CA ALA A 98 -10.90 8.12 11.43
C ALA A 98 -10.64 7.53 10.03
N ALA A 99 -11.36 6.46 9.66
CA ALA A 99 -11.13 5.75 8.39
C ALA A 99 -11.53 6.60 7.18
N SER A 100 -10.64 6.70 6.20
CA SER A 100 -10.86 7.44 4.94
C SER A 100 -11.74 6.69 3.92
N GLY A 101 -11.89 5.38 4.09
CA GLY A 101 -12.47 4.48 3.11
C GLY A 101 -11.43 3.74 2.27
N PHE A 102 -10.20 4.22 2.21
CA PHE A 102 -9.09 3.44 1.66
C PHE A 102 -8.68 2.33 2.63
N PHE A 103 -8.29 1.19 2.07
CA PHE A 103 -7.85 0.03 2.85
C PHE A 103 -6.65 -0.65 2.20
N VAL A 104 -5.95 -1.45 2.99
CA VAL A 104 -4.87 -2.34 2.55
C VAL A 104 -5.31 -3.78 2.75
N GLU A 105 -5.44 -4.52 1.65
CA GLU A 105 -5.75 -5.94 1.64
C GLU A 105 -4.49 -6.75 1.34
N SER A 106 -4.28 -7.83 2.08
CA SER A 106 -3.33 -8.86 1.73
C SER A 106 -4.02 -9.94 0.91
N THR A 107 -3.40 -10.37 -0.20
CA THR A 107 -3.93 -11.43 -1.06
C THR A 107 -3.11 -12.71 -0.99
N THR A 108 -2.05 -12.74 -0.17
CA THR A 108 -1.16 -13.90 0.05
C THR A 108 -1.02 -14.17 1.54
N GLY A 109 -0.96 -15.44 1.90
CA GLY A 109 -0.94 -15.88 3.30
C GLY A 109 -2.29 -15.61 3.96
N ILE A 110 -2.39 -14.56 4.75
CA ILE A 110 -3.68 -14.08 5.27
C ILE A 110 -4.34 -13.24 4.18
N ALA A 111 -5.36 -13.82 3.52
CA ALA A 111 -6.15 -13.11 2.52
C ALA A 111 -7.31 -12.37 3.20
N ALA A 112 -7.06 -11.12 3.57
CA ALA A 112 -8.03 -10.27 4.25
C ALA A 112 -7.64 -8.79 4.15
N ILE A 113 -8.58 -7.89 4.40
CA ILE A 113 -8.26 -6.49 4.67
C ILE A 113 -7.55 -6.42 6.02
N LEU A 114 -6.32 -5.94 6.01
CA LEU A 114 -5.49 -5.84 7.22
C LEU A 114 -5.63 -4.48 7.88
N PHE A 115 -5.65 -3.42 7.09
CA PHE A 115 -5.65 -2.05 7.61
C PHE A 115 -6.68 -1.19 6.89
N ASP A 116 -7.33 -0.33 7.66
CA ASP A 116 -7.97 0.86 7.15
C ASP A 116 -6.94 2.01 7.14
N ILE A 117 -6.93 2.80 6.08
CA ILE A 117 -6.09 3.98 5.99
C ILE A 117 -6.83 5.14 6.62
N GLU A 118 -6.20 5.80 7.58
CA GLU A 118 -6.75 6.98 8.22
C GLU A 118 -6.97 8.12 7.21
N ASN A 119 -7.77 9.12 7.57
CA ASN A 119 -7.88 10.34 6.77
C ASN A 119 -6.48 10.95 6.58
N PRO A 120 -6.01 11.18 5.34
CA PRO A 120 -4.65 11.60 5.09
C PRO A 120 -4.28 12.89 5.83
N SER A 121 -3.14 12.87 6.50
CA SER A 121 -2.53 14.06 7.09
C SER A 121 -1.88 14.96 6.03
N ASN A 122 -1.48 14.35 4.91
CA ASN A 122 -0.96 15.05 3.73
C ASN A 122 -1.47 14.34 2.47
N LEU A 123 -2.00 15.13 1.53
CA LEU A 123 -2.45 14.66 0.23
C LEU A 123 -2.03 15.69 -0.82
N VAL A 124 -1.09 15.31 -1.68
CA VAL A 124 -0.67 16.11 -2.82
C VAL A 124 -0.87 15.27 -4.08
N ALA A 125 -1.82 15.70 -4.91
CA ALA A 125 -2.11 15.07 -6.20
C ALA A 125 -1.85 16.08 -7.31
N THR A 126 -0.96 15.73 -8.24
CA THR A 126 -0.66 16.52 -9.44
C THR A 126 -0.75 15.59 -10.66
N ASP A 127 -0.66 16.13 -11.86
CA ASP A 127 -0.64 15.34 -13.09
C ASP A 127 0.60 14.42 -13.21
N SER A 128 1.61 14.67 -12.39
CA SER A 128 2.90 13.96 -12.46
C SER A 128 3.35 13.35 -11.13
N SER A 129 2.59 13.49 -10.06
CA SER A 129 2.94 12.89 -8.77
C SER A 129 1.73 12.74 -7.88
N LEU A 130 1.76 11.70 -7.06
CA LEU A 130 0.82 11.47 -5.97
C LEU A 130 1.62 11.22 -4.69
N THR A 131 1.36 12.00 -3.66
CA THR A 131 1.89 11.77 -2.32
C THR A 131 0.74 11.71 -1.34
N ILE A 132 0.69 10.64 -0.55
CA ILE A 132 -0.29 10.46 0.52
C ILE A 132 0.48 10.02 1.75
N ASP A 133 0.29 10.74 2.86
CA ASP A 133 0.77 10.34 4.19
C ASP A 133 -0.45 10.15 5.09
N ALA A 134 -0.57 8.98 5.71
CA ALA A 134 -1.66 8.62 6.61
C ALA A 134 -1.20 7.55 7.59
N ASN A 135 -1.96 7.32 8.66
CA ASN A 135 -1.74 6.19 9.55
C ASN A 135 -2.46 4.94 9.05
N LEU A 136 -1.93 3.78 9.45
CA LEU A 136 -2.56 2.48 9.26
C LEU A 136 -3.30 2.09 10.53
N LEU A 137 -4.61 1.93 10.43
CA LEU A 137 -5.46 1.47 11.53
C LEU A 137 -5.80 0.00 11.34
N VAL A 138 -5.68 -0.80 12.39
CA VAL A 138 -6.07 -2.22 12.32
C VAL A 138 -7.53 -2.31 11.90
N SER A 139 -7.80 -3.07 10.83
CA SER A 139 -9.16 -3.29 10.35
C SER A 139 -9.98 -4.17 11.31
N PRO A 140 -11.31 -4.15 11.24
CA PRO A 140 -12.15 -5.08 11.99
C PRO A 140 -11.80 -6.55 11.71
N GLU A 141 -11.54 -6.88 10.45
CA GLU A 141 -11.23 -8.22 9.98
C GLU A 141 -9.91 -8.72 10.55
N PHE A 142 -8.89 -7.89 10.49
CA PHE A 142 -7.57 -8.26 11.00
C PHE A 142 -7.54 -8.27 12.53
N GLY A 143 -8.20 -7.31 13.18
CA GLY A 143 -8.32 -7.29 14.63
C GLY A 143 -9.00 -8.56 15.18
N GLN A 144 -10.04 -9.06 14.50
CA GLN A 144 -10.69 -10.31 14.87
C GLN A 144 -9.78 -11.51 14.61
N PHE A 145 -9.09 -11.55 13.47
CA PHE A 145 -8.13 -12.59 13.16
C PHE A 145 -7.03 -12.72 14.23
N LEU A 146 -6.46 -11.61 14.68
CA LEU A 146 -5.41 -11.61 15.72
C LEU A 146 -5.91 -12.22 17.04
N VAL A 147 -7.16 -11.97 17.43
CA VAL A 147 -7.77 -12.57 18.61
C VAL A 147 -8.00 -14.07 18.41
N ASP A 148 -8.57 -14.47 17.26
CA ASP A 148 -8.88 -15.87 16.94
C ASP A 148 -7.63 -16.74 16.88
N GLN A 149 -6.49 -16.16 16.49
CA GLN A 149 -5.19 -16.85 16.45
C GLN A 149 -4.40 -16.72 17.78
N ALA A 150 -4.99 -16.11 18.81
CA ALA A 150 -4.35 -15.84 20.10
C ALA A 150 -3.05 -14.99 19.99
N LEU A 151 -2.93 -14.18 18.94
CA LEU A 151 -1.85 -13.22 18.73
C LEU A 151 -2.10 -11.91 19.47
N ALA A 152 -3.35 -11.60 19.77
CA ALA A 152 -3.74 -10.47 20.62
C ALA A 152 -4.75 -10.93 21.67
N ALA A 153 -4.62 -10.38 22.89
CA ALA A 153 -5.53 -10.68 23.99
C ALA A 153 -6.90 -9.98 23.84
N THR A 154 -6.94 -8.90 23.08
CA THR A 154 -8.14 -8.10 22.81
C THR A 154 -8.17 -7.70 21.34
N ASN A 155 -9.36 -7.40 20.83
CA ASN A 155 -9.49 -6.91 19.47
C ASN A 155 -8.83 -5.52 19.34
N LEU A 156 -7.86 -5.42 18.43
CA LEU A 156 -7.07 -4.21 18.17
C LEU A 156 -7.70 -3.30 17.11
N GLN A 157 -8.93 -3.56 16.68
CA GLN A 157 -9.63 -2.75 15.68
C GLN A 157 -9.49 -1.25 15.97
N GLY A 158 -9.04 -0.50 14.97
CA GLY A 158 -8.82 0.95 15.05
C GLY A 158 -7.54 1.38 15.76
N ALA A 159 -6.73 0.42 16.26
CA ALA A 159 -5.41 0.77 16.77
C ALA A 159 -4.51 1.25 15.64
N ASP A 160 -3.80 2.34 15.88
CA ASP A 160 -2.74 2.84 15.02
C ASP A 160 -1.54 1.87 15.11
N VAL A 161 -1.13 1.31 13.98
CA VAL A 161 -0.04 0.34 13.88
C VAL A 161 1.05 0.80 12.91
N GLY A 162 1.06 2.08 12.57
CA GLY A 162 2.13 2.70 11.83
C GLY A 162 1.69 3.58 10.68
N ASP A 163 2.68 4.08 9.94
CA ASP A 163 2.50 5.04 8.87
C ASP A 163 2.31 4.35 7.53
N ALA A 164 1.37 4.88 6.73
CA ALA A 164 1.25 4.61 5.31
C ALA A 164 1.78 5.80 4.53
N ARG A 165 2.82 5.60 3.74
CA ARG A 165 3.26 6.57 2.76
C ARG A 165 3.15 6.01 1.36
N VAL A 166 2.40 6.69 0.50
CA VAL A 166 2.39 6.44 -0.95
C VAL A 166 3.13 7.60 -1.61
N ALA A 167 4.16 7.30 -2.40
CA ALA A 167 4.84 8.27 -3.25
C ALA A 167 4.98 7.66 -4.65
N ALA A 168 4.18 8.16 -5.59
CA ALA A 168 4.21 7.73 -6.97
C ALA A 168 4.65 8.90 -7.86
N VAL A 169 5.75 8.71 -8.56
CA VAL A 169 6.19 9.58 -9.66
C VAL A 169 5.95 8.79 -10.94
N PRO A 170 5.09 9.26 -11.87
CA PRO A 170 4.92 8.59 -13.15
C PRO A 170 6.27 8.44 -13.83
N GLU A 171 6.60 7.25 -14.28
CA GLU A 171 7.79 7.05 -15.10
C GLU A 171 7.71 7.96 -16.33
N PRO A 172 8.78 8.69 -16.67
CA PRO A 172 8.80 9.47 -17.91
C PRO A 172 8.47 8.51 -19.05
N THR A 173 7.32 8.73 -19.67
CA THR A 173 6.79 7.83 -20.70
C THR A 173 7.89 7.63 -21.76
N GLY A 174 8.36 6.40 -21.94
CA GLY A 174 9.38 6.05 -22.92
C GLY A 174 9.03 6.49 -24.36
N LEU A 175 7.79 6.87 -24.61
CA LEU A 175 7.28 7.56 -25.79
C LEU A 175 7.95 8.92 -26.04
N ALA A 176 8.31 9.69 -25.00
CA ALA A 176 9.02 10.96 -25.18
C ALA A 176 10.47 10.72 -25.64
N LEU A 177 11.12 9.67 -25.16
CA LEU A 177 12.47 9.27 -25.59
C LEU A 177 12.46 8.68 -27.03
N LEU A 178 11.43 7.92 -27.38
CA LEU A 178 11.24 7.40 -28.74
C LEU A 178 10.94 8.52 -29.74
N ALA A 179 10.15 9.52 -29.39
CA ALA A 179 9.88 10.68 -30.23
C ALA A 179 11.14 11.52 -30.48
N LEU A 180 11.97 11.74 -29.47
CA LEU A 180 13.26 12.45 -29.60
C LEU A 180 14.29 11.63 -30.37
N GLY A 181 14.35 10.31 -30.16
CA GLY A 181 15.22 9.40 -30.92
C GLY A 181 14.83 9.28 -32.41
N GLY A 182 13.53 9.23 -32.70
CA GLY A 182 12.99 9.19 -34.06
C GLY A 182 13.28 10.46 -34.87
N LEU A 183 13.16 11.62 -34.25
CA LEU A 183 13.50 12.91 -34.86
C LEU A 183 15.00 13.06 -35.16
N ALA A 184 15.88 12.49 -34.32
CA ALA A 184 17.32 12.54 -34.54
C ALA A 184 17.76 11.67 -35.74
N VAL A 185 17.05 10.55 -36.00
CA VAL A 185 17.33 9.68 -37.15
C VAL A 185 16.83 10.29 -38.45
N LEU A 186 15.69 10.96 -38.44
CA LEU A 186 15.14 11.63 -39.63
C LEU A 186 15.94 12.86 -40.07
N ARG A 187 16.73 13.48 -39.19
CA ARG A 187 17.56 14.64 -39.50
C ARG A 187 18.92 14.29 -40.11
N ARG A 188 19.24 12.99 -40.27
CA ARG A 188 20.51 12.49 -40.84
C ARG A 188 20.39 11.95 -42.29
N ARG A 189 19.25 12.23 -42.97
CA ARG A 189 19.11 11.93 -44.40
C ARG A 189 19.01 13.20 -45.22
#